data_79cb7bd20fae0c9d2d1cf44073907554
#
_entry.id   79cb7bd20fae0c9d2d1cf44073907554
#
_cell.length_a   1.000
_cell.length_b   1.000
_cell.length_c   1.000
_cell.angle_alpha   90.00
_cell.angle_beta   90.00
_cell.angle_gamma   90.00
#
_symmetry.space_group_name_H-M   'P 1'
#
loop_
_entity.id
_entity.type
_entity.pdbx_description
1 polymer ?
#
loop_
_entity_poly.entity_id
_entity_poly.type
_entity_poly.pdbx_seq_one_letter_code
_entity_poly.pdbx_strand_id
1 'polypeptide(L)'
;MFSNAVKTLQKPIAAFSVAVAATMFGVSGPPLWAQEMIEPTGPVELIRDGFEFLEGPAYEPKSGVLYFSDIPANKIYTLNASGEIGVFTDDSRHTNGIVYVTSGKYAGKLAACQMDGQVVVYDSKTKDFEVLAAEYGNARFNAPNDLVVDAQGGVYFTDPLFRAPQPLPQEIQAVYYRAADGTVTRLTEDLAAPNGIALSPDGKRLYVIPSRQADMLVYEISAPGKIGEAEVFCTLKQPEGQTQTGGDGMVVDVEGNLYITSNLGVQIFSSKGEYRGLVKSGQQPANVTFGGEDLKTLYITARTGLYRVRMPIAGLKPN
;
A
#
# COMPACT_ATOMS: atom_id res chain seq x y z
N MET A 1 -48.10 -13.03 85.40
CA MET A 1 -47.61 -12.52 86.72
C MET A 1 -46.19 -12.05 86.49
N PHE A 2 -45.98 -10.81 86.80
CA PHE A 2 -44.73 -10.07 86.87
C PHE A 2 -43.79 -10.04 85.67
N SER A 3 -43.93 -8.90 84.95
CA SER A 3 -43.03 -8.22 84.02
C SER A 3 -41.85 -7.65 84.80
N ASN A 4 -40.63 -7.79 84.25
CA ASN A 4 -39.51 -6.91 84.58
C ASN A 4 -38.88 -6.39 83.32
N ALA A 5 -39.08 -5.12 83.08
CA ALA A 5 -38.45 -4.32 81.99
C ALA A 5 -37.05 -3.89 82.44
N VAL A 6 -36.07 -4.25 81.67
CA VAL A 6 -34.69 -3.70 81.76
C VAL A 6 -34.54 -2.59 80.75
N LYS A 7 -34.31 -1.36 81.24
CA LYS A 7 -33.97 -0.21 80.43
C LYS A 7 -32.47 -0.18 80.13
N THR A 8 -32.09 -0.33 78.88
CA THR A 8 -30.72 -0.17 78.44
C THR A 8 -30.54 1.26 77.89
N LEU A 9 -29.66 2.03 78.51
CA LEU A 9 -29.25 3.38 78.04
C LEU A 9 -28.29 3.24 76.86
N GLN A 10 -28.68 3.72 75.71
CA GLN A 10 -27.76 3.91 74.56
C GLN A 10 -27.17 5.32 74.59
N LYS A 11 -25.84 5.41 74.61
CA LYS A 11 -25.10 6.68 74.37
C LYS A 11 -24.96 6.90 72.86
N PRO A 12 -25.07 8.15 72.35
CA PRO A 12 -24.87 8.45 70.94
C PRO A 12 -23.37 8.42 70.58
N ILE A 13 -23.02 7.68 69.54
CA ILE A 13 -21.71 7.72 68.92
C ILE A 13 -21.76 8.81 67.86
N ALA A 14 -20.91 9.85 68.05
CA ALA A 14 -20.72 10.90 67.07
C ALA A 14 -19.91 10.36 65.87
N ALA A 15 -20.53 10.30 64.71
CA ALA A 15 -19.86 9.94 63.47
C ALA A 15 -19.12 11.17 62.90
N PHE A 16 -17.82 11.15 62.90
CA PHE A 16 -16.97 12.11 62.15
C PHE A 16 -16.95 11.68 60.67
N SER A 17 -17.65 12.44 59.83
CA SER A 17 -17.56 12.32 58.37
C SER A 17 -16.35 13.06 57.89
N VAL A 18 -15.29 12.35 57.48
CA VAL A 18 -14.17 12.91 56.75
C VAL A 18 -14.57 12.96 55.26
N ALA A 19 -14.88 14.12 54.74
CA ALA A 19 -15.07 14.36 53.34
C ALA A 19 -13.69 14.37 52.62
N VAL A 20 -13.35 13.31 51.95
CA VAL A 20 -12.22 13.28 51.03
C VAL A 20 -12.69 13.88 49.70
N ALA A 21 -12.33 15.15 49.45
CA ALA A 21 -12.50 15.78 48.15
C ALA A 21 -11.49 15.17 47.18
N ALA A 22 -11.94 14.19 46.38
CA ALA A 22 -11.18 13.70 45.23
C ALA A 22 -11.29 14.74 44.10
N THR A 23 -10.29 15.61 43.96
CA THR A 23 -10.09 16.43 42.75
C THR A 23 -9.72 15.49 41.60
N MET A 24 -10.70 15.05 40.84
CA MET A 24 -10.47 14.43 39.53
C MET A 24 -10.00 15.53 38.56
N PHE A 25 -8.71 15.59 38.30
CA PHE A 25 -8.19 16.25 37.11
C PHE A 25 -8.64 15.40 35.91
N GLY A 26 -9.74 15.77 35.30
CA GLY A 26 -10.18 15.24 34.03
C GLY A 26 -9.17 15.63 32.96
N VAL A 27 -8.27 14.72 32.58
CA VAL A 27 -7.55 14.80 31.31
C VAL A 27 -8.59 14.50 30.24
N SER A 28 -9.24 15.56 29.72
CA SER A 28 -10.09 15.46 28.53
C SER A 28 -9.22 15.38 27.29
N GLY A 29 -8.61 14.22 27.07
CA GLY A 29 -8.15 13.83 25.74
C GLY A 29 -9.37 13.62 24.83
N PRO A 30 -9.26 13.81 23.51
CA PRO A 30 -10.34 13.49 22.61
C PRO A 30 -10.78 12.03 22.85
N PRO A 31 -12.08 11.75 22.75
CA PRO A 31 -12.59 10.40 22.99
C PRO A 31 -11.88 9.43 22.04
N LEU A 32 -11.53 8.24 22.52
CA LEU A 32 -10.78 7.17 21.84
C LEU A 32 -11.36 6.75 20.45
N TRP A 33 -12.55 7.26 20.08
CA TRP A 33 -13.22 7.00 18.81
C TRP A 33 -13.12 8.16 17.79
N ALA A 34 -12.62 9.33 18.17
CA ALA A 34 -12.38 10.44 17.24
C ALA A 34 -10.99 10.30 16.62
N GLN A 35 -10.81 9.31 15.75
CA GLN A 35 -9.57 9.23 14.96
C GLN A 35 -9.53 10.42 14.00
N GLU A 36 -8.42 11.16 14.07
CA GLU A 36 -8.19 12.32 13.21
C GLU A 36 -8.11 11.85 11.74
N MET A 37 -8.93 12.46 10.87
CA MET A 37 -8.90 12.16 9.44
C MET A 37 -7.59 12.67 8.84
N ILE A 38 -7.06 11.93 7.87
CA ILE A 38 -5.88 12.32 7.11
C ILE A 38 -6.36 13.04 5.85
N GLU A 39 -6.25 14.35 5.85
CA GLU A 39 -6.68 15.20 4.74
C GLU A 39 -5.46 15.77 4.00
N PRO A 40 -5.54 15.96 2.68
CA PRO A 40 -4.52 16.68 1.92
C PRO A 40 -4.29 18.10 2.50
N THR A 41 -3.05 18.56 2.46
CA THR A 41 -2.68 19.93 2.88
C THR A 41 -2.74 20.96 1.74
N GLY A 42 -3.19 20.55 0.55
CA GLY A 42 -3.36 21.36 -0.64
C GLY A 42 -4.29 20.71 -1.65
N PRO A 43 -4.57 21.39 -2.78
CA PRO A 43 -5.41 20.83 -3.83
C PRO A 43 -4.71 19.66 -4.55
N VAL A 44 -5.53 18.78 -5.14
CA VAL A 44 -5.05 17.80 -6.11
C VAL A 44 -4.77 18.54 -7.44
N GLU A 45 -3.57 18.43 -7.93
CA GLU A 45 -3.10 19.10 -9.16
C GLU A 45 -2.91 18.07 -10.28
N LEU A 46 -3.43 18.38 -11.47
CA LEU A 46 -3.10 17.66 -12.69
C LEU A 46 -1.71 18.13 -13.18
N ILE A 47 -0.76 17.20 -13.28
CA ILE A 47 0.57 17.49 -13.84
C ILE A 47 0.51 17.43 -15.38
N ARG A 48 -0.05 16.33 -15.90
CA ARG A 48 -0.17 16.07 -17.34
C ARG A 48 -1.30 15.10 -17.61
N ASP A 49 -2.01 15.29 -18.70
CA ASP A 49 -2.97 14.36 -19.29
C ASP A 49 -2.53 13.99 -20.72
N GLY A 50 -3.21 13.00 -21.31
CA GLY A 50 -2.99 12.58 -22.70
C GLY A 50 -2.12 11.32 -22.86
N PHE A 51 -1.95 10.56 -21.81
CA PHE A 51 -1.41 9.19 -21.84
C PHE A 51 -2.51 8.16 -22.20
N GLU A 52 -2.14 6.87 -22.33
CA GLU A 52 -3.11 5.83 -22.64
C GLU A 52 -3.65 5.16 -21.36
N PHE A 53 -2.77 4.62 -20.50
CA PHE A 53 -3.12 4.09 -19.19
C PHE A 53 -1.90 4.06 -18.28
N LEU A 54 -1.86 5.02 -17.36
CA LEU A 54 -0.74 5.20 -16.44
C LEU A 54 -0.81 4.27 -15.23
N GLU A 55 0.35 3.69 -14.89
CA GLU A 55 0.56 2.80 -13.78
C GLU A 55 1.93 2.99 -13.13
N GLY A 56 2.25 2.14 -12.14
CA GLY A 56 3.54 1.88 -11.54
C GLY A 56 4.41 3.09 -11.21
N PRO A 57 3.91 4.11 -10.48
CA PRO A 57 4.72 5.28 -10.16
C PRO A 57 5.79 4.91 -9.13
N ALA A 58 7.05 5.26 -9.41
CA ALA A 58 8.20 5.04 -8.52
C ALA A 58 9.07 6.30 -8.43
N TYR A 59 9.41 6.72 -7.22
CA TYR A 59 10.17 7.95 -7.01
C TYR A 59 11.62 7.65 -6.61
N GLU A 60 12.57 8.31 -7.27
CA GLU A 60 13.99 8.32 -6.93
C GLU A 60 14.32 9.49 -6.01
N PRO A 61 14.55 9.28 -4.70
CA PRO A 61 14.72 10.39 -3.76
C PRO A 61 15.97 11.23 -4.00
N LYS A 62 17.02 10.66 -4.60
CA LYS A 62 18.30 11.35 -4.79
C LYS A 62 18.28 12.34 -5.92
N SER A 63 17.65 11.99 -7.05
CA SER A 63 17.58 12.85 -8.24
C SER A 63 16.27 13.66 -8.32
N GLY A 64 15.26 13.27 -7.52
CA GLY A 64 13.92 13.87 -7.59
C GLY A 64 13.13 13.45 -8.81
N VAL A 65 13.49 12.34 -9.46
CA VAL A 65 12.81 11.82 -10.65
C VAL A 65 11.70 10.87 -10.24
N LEU A 66 10.51 11.08 -10.78
CA LEU A 66 9.42 10.12 -10.77
C LEU A 66 9.45 9.32 -12.07
N TYR A 67 9.43 8.00 -11.98
CA TYR A 67 9.21 7.07 -13.09
C TYR A 67 7.76 6.59 -13.04
N PHE A 68 7.14 6.34 -14.19
CA PHE A 68 5.80 5.77 -14.27
C PHE A 68 5.59 5.08 -15.62
N SER A 69 4.82 4.03 -15.62
CA SER A 69 4.53 3.23 -16.82
C SER A 69 3.29 3.74 -17.54
N ASP A 70 3.27 3.58 -18.84
CA ASP A 70 2.10 3.66 -19.72
C ASP A 70 1.99 2.33 -20.44
N ILE A 71 1.14 1.45 -19.90
CA ILE A 71 1.12 0.04 -20.29
C ILE A 71 0.76 -0.13 -21.77
N PRO A 72 -0.35 0.47 -22.30
CA PRO A 72 -0.69 0.27 -23.71
C PRO A 72 0.32 0.92 -24.66
N ALA A 73 0.90 2.06 -24.28
CA ALA A 73 1.93 2.72 -25.06
C ALA A 73 3.27 1.98 -25.05
N ASN A 74 3.42 0.93 -24.23
CA ASN A 74 4.65 0.15 -24.04
C ASN A 74 5.85 1.01 -23.61
N LYS A 75 5.63 2.01 -22.73
CA LYS A 75 6.65 2.99 -22.32
C LYS A 75 6.77 3.09 -20.80
N ILE A 76 7.96 3.49 -20.37
CA ILE A 76 8.18 4.08 -19.05
C ILE A 76 8.57 5.53 -19.28
N TYR A 77 7.87 6.45 -18.62
CA TYR A 77 8.13 7.87 -18.61
C TYR A 77 8.88 8.30 -17.36
N THR A 78 9.45 9.50 -17.40
CA THR A 78 10.03 10.20 -16.26
C THR A 78 9.41 11.57 -16.12
N LEU A 79 9.25 12.03 -14.86
CA LEU A 79 9.01 13.42 -14.51
C LEU A 79 10.19 13.90 -13.66
N ASN A 80 10.96 14.86 -14.14
CA ASN A 80 12.08 15.41 -13.39
C ASN A 80 11.64 16.50 -12.39
N ALA A 81 12.55 16.94 -11.53
CA ALA A 81 12.28 17.97 -10.53
C ALA A 81 11.89 19.33 -11.10
N SER A 82 12.22 19.62 -12.37
CA SER A 82 11.79 20.85 -13.08
C SER A 82 10.39 20.75 -13.69
N GLY A 83 9.73 19.59 -13.57
CA GLY A 83 8.38 19.35 -14.12
C GLY A 83 8.38 18.93 -15.60
N GLU A 84 9.53 18.59 -16.16
CA GLU A 84 9.65 18.11 -17.54
C GLU A 84 9.42 16.60 -17.60
N ILE A 85 8.61 16.15 -18.57
CA ILE A 85 8.36 14.73 -18.84
C ILE A 85 9.25 14.25 -19.97
N GLY A 86 10.00 13.18 -19.72
CA GLY A 86 10.84 12.47 -20.68
C GLY A 86 10.41 11.02 -20.86
N VAL A 87 11.07 10.32 -21.79
CA VAL A 87 10.91 8.88 -22.00
C VAL A 87 12.13 8.16 -21.43
N PHE A 88 11.90 7.27 -20.47
CA PHE A 88 12.95 6.37 -19.95
C PHE A 88 13.21 5.24 -20.96
N THR A 89 12.17 4.52 -21.39
CA THR A 89 12.24 3.52 -22.45
C THR A 89 10.95 3.50 -23.27
N ASP A 90 11.04 3.20 -24.55
CA ASP A 90 9.93 3.04 -25.49
C ASP A 90 9.68 1.57 -25.88
N ASP A 91 10.35 0.63 -25.21
CA ASP A 91 10.08 -0.81 -25.23
C ASP A 91 10.13 -1.34 -23.78
N SER A 92 9.07 -1.12 -23.02
CA SER A 92 8.98 -1.48 -21.62
C SER A 92 8.53 -2.94 -21.38
N ARG A 93 8.20 -3.71 -22.44
CA ARG A 93 7.57 -5.02 -22.33
C ARG A 93 6.27 -4.99 -21.54
N HIS A 94 5.46 -3.95 -21.76
CA HIS A 94 4.24 -3.67 -21.04
C HIS A 94 4.46 -3.66 -19.50
N THR A 95 5.51 -2.95 -19.07
CA THR A 95 5.77 -2.77 -17.64
C THR A 95 4.54 -2.15 -16.97
N ASN A 96 4.17 -2.71 -15.81
CA ASN A 96 3.13 -2.21 -14.92
C ASN A 96 3.77 -1.61 -13.66
N GLY A 97 3.83 -2.33 -12.52
CA GLY A 97 4.43 -1.87 -11.29
C GLY A 97 5.93 -1.63 -11.41
N ILE A 98 6.41 -0.54 -10.79
CA ILE A 98 7.83 -0.18 -10.71
C ILE A 98 8.14 0.20 -9.26
N VAL A 99 9.32 -0.17 -8.78
CA VAL A 99 9.87 0.27 -7.49
C VAL A 99 11.31 0.73 -7.69
N TYR A 100 11.65 1.93 -7.19
CA TYR A 100 13.04 2.37 -7.12
C TYR A 100 13.70 1.76 -5.89
N VAL A 101 14.75 0.96 -6.10
CA VAL A 101 15.45 0.24 -5.02
C VAL A 101 16.53 1.16 -4.43
N THR A 102 16.49 1.38 -3.11
CA THR A 102 17.44 2.29 -2.44
C THR A 102 18.55 1.57 -1.69
N SER A 103 18.44 0.25 -1.50
CA SER A 103 19.39 -0.54 -0.70
C SER A 103 19.74 -1.89 -1.34
N GLY A 104 20.75 -2.57 -0.83
CA GLY A 104 21.14 -3.90 -1.27
C GLY A 104 21.78 -3.96 -2.66
N LYS A 105 21.77 -5.16 -3.27
CA LYS A 105 22.42 -5.46 -4.56
C LYS A 105 21.93 -4.58 -5.71
N TYR A 106 20.66 -4.19 -5.68
CA TYR A 106 20.02 -3.43 -6.76
C TYR A 106 19.81 -1.95 -6.44
N ALA A 107 20.51 -1.43 -5.42
CA ALA A 107 20.44 -0.02 -5.06
C ALA A 107 20.75 0.90 -6.25
N GLY A 108 19.89 1.90 -6.49
CA GLY A 108 20.00 2.81 -7.63
C GLY A 108 19.39 2.29 -8.93
N LYS A 109 18.63 1.19 -8.87
CA LYS A 109 17.98 0.57 -10.02
C LYS A 109 16.45 0.56 -9.85
N LEU A 110 15.72 0.23 -10.92
CA LEU A 110 14.27 0.12 -10.95
C LEU A 110 13.88 -1.35 -11.07
N ALA A 111 13.33 -1.94 -10.01
CA ALA A 111 12.67 -3.24 -10.12
C ALA A 111 11.29 -3.03 -10.75
N ALA A 112 10.88 -3.93 -11.65
CA ALA A 112 9.66 -3.75 -12.44
C ALA A 112 9.00 -5.08 -12.80
N CYS A 113 7.67 -5.08 -12.82
CA CYS A 113 6.84 -6.15 -13.36
C CYS A 113 6.56 -5.89 -14.84
N GLN A 114 7.13 -6.70 -15.72
CA GLN A 114 6.79 -6.71 -17.14
C GLN A 114 5.65 -7.70 -17.39
N MET A 115 4.49 -7.22 -17.83
CA MET A 115 3.31 -8.07 -18.06
C MET A 115 3.53 -9.11 -19.18
N ASP A 116 4.62 -8.99 -19.94
CA ASP A 116 5.07 -10.02 -20.87
C ASP A 116 5.65 -11.25 -20.16
N GLY A 117 5.53 -11.35 -18.83
CA GLY A 117 5.73 -12.58 -18.05
C GLY A 117 7.03 -12.65 -17.27
N GLN A 118 7.59 -11.52 -16.85
CA GLN A 118 8.83 -11.51 -16.07
C GLN A 118 8.91 -10.34 -15.09
N VAL A 119 9.72 -10.51 -14.06
CA VAL A 119 10.16 -9.46 -13.15
C VAL A 119 11.60 -9.12 -13.46
N VAL A 120 11.91 -7.85 -13.60
CA VAL A 120 13.23 -7.36 -14.05
C VAL A 120 13.76 -6.29 -13.13
N VAL A 121 15.04 -5.93 -13.30
CA VAL A 121 15.62 -4.72 -12.74
C VAL A 121 16.33 -3.94 -13.83
N TYR A 122 15.88 -2.70 -14.08
CA TYR A 122 16.51 -1.77 -15.01
C TYR A 122 17.65 -1.03 -14.35
N ASP A 123 18.74 -0.85 -15.07
CA ASP A 123 19.74 0.15 -14.73
C ASP A 123 19.20 1.54 -15.12
N SER A 124 19.08 2.45 -14.15
CA SER A 124 18.49 3.76 -14.38
C SER A 124 19.31 4.67 -15.32
N LYS A 125 20.58 4.32 -15.59
CA LYS A 125 21.49 5.10 -16.47
C LYS A 125 21.58 4.51 -17.87
N THR A 126 21.85 3.19 -17.98
CA THR A 126 22.02 2.54 -19.30
C THR A 126 20.67 2.14 -19.91
N LYS A 127 19.61 2.02 -19.09
CA LYS A 127 18.26 1.57 -19.44
C LYS A 127 18.18 0.07 -19.82
N ASP A 128 19.30 -0.64 -19.73
CA ASP A 128 19.32 -2.09 -19.87
C ASP A 128 18.63 -2.73 -18.66
N PHE A 129 18.14 -3.97 -18.80
CA PHE A 129 17.56 -4.70 -17.68
C PHE A 129 18.16 -6.10 -17.52
N GLU A 130 18.18 -6.56 -16.27
CA GLU A 130 18.49 -7.93 -15.84
C GLU A 130 17.18 -8.61 -15.44
N VAL A 131 16.94 -9.83 -15.90
CA VAL A 131 15.78 -10.64 -15.51
C VAL A 131 16.00 -11.21 -14.11
N LEU A 132 15.10 -10.89 -13.17
CA LEU A 132 15.11 -11.42 -11.80
C LEU A 132 14.34 -12.73 -11.67
N ALA A 133 13.18 -12.81 -12.31
CA ALA A 133 12.33 -14.00 -12.35
C ALA A 133 11.53 -14.01 -13.67
N ALA A 134 11.50 -15.15 -14.35
CA ALA A 134 10.75 -15.33 -15.61
C ALA A 134 9.81 -16.52 -15.59
N GLU A 135 9.95 -17.42 -14.61
CA GLU A 135 9.18 -18.67 -14.58
C GLU A 135 9.00 -19.22 -13.17
N TYR A 136 7.98 -20.03 -13.00
CA TYR A 136 7.75 -20.89 -11.85
C TYR A 136 7.28 -22.26 -12.33
N GLY A 137 7.91 -23.36 -11.86
CA GLY A 137 7.55 -24.71 -12.27
C GLY A 137 7.75 -24.98 -13.77
N ASN A 138 8.77 -24.40 -14.41
CA ASN A 138 9.10 -24.48 -15.85
C ASN A 138 8.04 -23.83 -16.78
N ALA A 139 7.19 -22.94 -16.25
CA ALA A 139 6.27 -22.15 -17.04
C ALA A 139 6.44 -20.65 -16.71
N ARG A 140 6.35 -19.79 -17.73
CA ARG A 140 6.43 -18.33 -17.53
C ARG A 140 5.31 -17.86 -16.61
N PHE A 141 5.48 -16.68 -16.00
CA PHE A 141 4.37 -16.03 -15.27
C PHE A 141 3.25 -15.62 -16.22
N ASN A 142 2.05 -15.45 -15.67
CA ASN A 142 0.88 -15.00 -16.42
C ASN A 142 1.09 -13.58 -16.97
N ALA A 143 1.04 -12.60 -16.08
CA ALA A 143 1.28 -11.19 -16.38
C ALA A 143 1.63 -10.45 -15.07
N PRO A 144 2.90 -10.52 -14.58
CA PRO A 144 3.31 -9.86 -13.35
C PRO A 144 2.85 -8.40 -13.31
N ASN A 145 2.24 -8.00 -12.18
CA ASN A 145 1.51 -6.74 -12.10
C ASN A 145 2.21 -5.73 -11.18
N ASP A 146 2.30 -5.99 -9.90
CA ASP A 146 2.91 -5.06 -8.95
C ASP A 146 3.92 -5.77 -8.03
N LEU A 147 4.81 -5.01 -7.39
CA LEU A 147 5.91 -5.58 -6.62
C LEU A 147 6.34 -4.69 -5.45
N VAL A 148 6.96 -5.31 -4.45
CA VAL A 148 7.68 -4.65 -3.38
C VAL A 148 8.97 -5.39 -3.05
N VAL A 149 10.03 -4.64 -2.72
CA VAL A 149 11.35 -5.18 -2.38
C VAL A 149 11.53 -5.16 -0.87
N ASP A 150 11.98 -6.28 -0.29
CA ASP A 150 12.30 -6.36 1.13
C ASP A 150 13.73 -5.88 1.45
N ALA A 151 14.03 -5.72 2.73
CA ALA A 151 15.34 -5.25 3.19
C ALA A 151 16.50 -6.21 2.88
N GLN A 152 16.21 -7.47 2.53
CA GLN A 152 17.18 -8.48 2.13
C GLN A 152 17.41 -8.52 0.62
N GLY A 153 16.67 -7.72 -0.15
CA GLY A 153 16.71 -7.69 -1.62
C GLY A 153 15.89 -8.79 -2.28
N GLY A 154 14.98 -9.42 -1.53
CA GLY A 154 13.95 -10.28 -2.07
C GLY A 154 12.79 -9.46 -2.65
N VAL A 155 12.06 -10.03 -3.59
CA VAL A 155 10.97 -9.36 -4.31
C VAL A 155 9.68 -10.13 -4.13
N TYR A 156 8.67 -9.52 -3.52
CA TYR A 156 7.29 -9.99 -3.54
C TYR A 156 6.61 -9.38 -4.76
N PHE A 157 5.87 -10.17 -5.52
CA PHE A 157 5.14 -9.68 -6.70
C PHE A 157 3.84 -10.44 -6.92
N THR A 158 2.90 -9.78 -7.57
CA THR A 158 1.59 -10.32 -7.93
C THR A 158 1.57 -10.76 -9.39
N ASP A 159 0.90 -11.87 -9.68
CA ASP A 159 0.77 -12.44 -11.03
C ASP A 159 -0.70 -12.77 -11.37
N PRO A 160 -1.51 -11.76 -11.70
CA PRO A 160 -2.89 -11.91 -12.14
C PRO A 160 -3.01 -12.29 -13.61
N LEU A 161 -4.27 -12.31 -14.12
CA LEU A 161 -4.58 -12.67 -15.51
C LEU A 161 -4.90 -11.47 -16.43
N PHE A 162 -4.61 -10.22 -16.02
CA PHE A 162 -5.09 -9.04 -16.78
C PHE A 162 -4.60 -8.98 -18.23
N ARG A 163 -3.39 -9.44 -18.51
CA ARG A 163 -2.80 -9.55 -19.86
C ARG A 163 -2.20 -10.93 -20.12
N ALA A 164 -2.62 -11.94 -19.37
CA ALA A 164 -2.09 -13.28 -19.53
C ALA A 164 -2.38 -13.84 -20.93
N PRO A 165 -1.41 -14.51 -21.57
CA PRO A 165 -1.63 -15.16 -22.87
C PRO A 165 -2.53 -16.38 -22.73
N GLN A 166 -3.01 -16.88 -23.86
CA GLN A 166 -3.75 -18.14 -23.91
C GLN A 166 -2.97 -19.18 -24.73
N PRO A 167 -2.86 -20.43 -24.28
CA PRO A 167 -3.32 -20.94 -22.97
C PRO A 167 -2.56 -20.30 -21.80
N LEU A 168 -3.17 -20.30 -20.60
CA LEU A 168 -2.55 -19.72 -19.41
C LEU A 168 -1.24 -20.44 -19.06
N PRO A 169 -0.14 -19.72 -18.85
CA PRO A 169 1.14 -20.33 -18.46
C PRO A 169 1.11 -20.88 -17.02
N GLN A 170 0.51 -20.10 -16.09
CA GLN A 170 0.20 -20.50 -14.74
C GLN A 170 -1.32 -20.70 -14.63
N GLU A 171 -1.76 -21.83 -14.06
CA GLU A 171 -3.18 -22.19 -13.99
C GLU A 171 -3.95 -21.30 -12.99
N ILE A 172 -3.26 -20.69 -12.03
CA ILE A 172 -3.83 -19.87 -10.96
C ILE A 172 -3.21 -18.48 -10.92
N GLN A 173 -3.90 -17.56 -10.26
CA GLN A 173 -3.43 -16.22 -9.93
C GLN A 173 -2.83 -16.24 -8.53
N ALA A 174 -1.63 -15.72 -8.34
CA ALA A 174 -0.93 -15.86 -7.07
C ALA A 174 -0.02 -14.68 -6.74
N VAL A 175 0.43 -14.64 -5.50
CA VAL A 175 1.58 -13.87 -5.05
C VAL A 175 2.78 -14.79 -5.03
N TYR A 176 3.91 -14.27 -5.49
CA TYR A 176 5.20 -14.96 -5.49
C TYR A 176 6.23 -14.19 -4.70
N TYR A 177 7.25 -14.89 -4.25
CA TYR A 177 8.46 -14.32 -3.66
C TYR A 177 9.69 -14.84 -4.41
N ARG A 178 10.52 -13.90 -4.87
CA ARG A 178 11.85 -14.19 -5.42
C ARG A 178 12.89 -13.81 -4.38
N ALA A 179 13.54 -14.80 -3.79
CA ALA A 179 14.59 -14.60 -2.81
C ALA A 179 15.86 -13.99 -3.41
N ALA A 180 16.73 -13.38 -2.60
CA ALA A 180 17.98 -12.75 -3.06
C ALA A 180 18.92 -13.70 -3.83
N ASP A 181 18.86 -15.00 -3.56
CA ASP A 181 19.61 -16.05 -4.27
C ASP A 181 19.01 -16.48 -5.62
N GLY A 182 17.83 -15.95 -5.96
CA GLY A 182 17.11 -16.26 -7.21
C GLY A 182 16.01 -17.29 -7.08
N THR A 183 15.88 -17.97 -5.93
CA THR A 183 14.81 -18.96 -5.71
C THR A 183 13.45 -18.27 -5.75
N VAL A 184 12.51 -18.83 -6.51
CA VAL A 184 11.11 -18.36 -6.58
C VAL A 184 10.20 -19.31 -5.82
N THR A 185 9.35 -18.76 -4.98
CA THR A 185 8.33 -19.48 -4.20
C THR A 185 6.96 -18.87 -4.48
N ARG A 186 5.95 -19.71 -4.74
CA ARG A 186 4.56 -19.29 -4.77
C ARG A 186 4.03 -19.23 -3.35
N LEU A 187 3.47 -18.08 -2.96
CA LEU A 187 3.06 -17.81 -1.58
C LEU A 187 1.57 -18.03 -1.32
N THR A 188 0.74 -17.85 -2.35
CA THR A 188 -0.72 -17.96 -2.21
C THR A 188 -1.29 -18.89 -3.28
N GLU A 189 -2.51 -19.38 -3.01
CA GLU A 189 -3.28 -20.19 -3.94
C GLU A 189 -4.48 -19.35 -4.43
N ASP A 190 -4.61 -19.18 -5.73
CA ASP A 190 -5.77 -18.64 -6.46
C ASP A 190 -6.46 -17.40 -5.83
N LEU A 191 -5.74 -16.28 -5.75
CA LEU A 191 -6.30 -15.02 -5.32
C LEU A 191 -7.15 -14.36 -6.41
N ALA A 192 -8.20 -13.64 -6.00
CA ALA A 192 -9.12 -12.95 -6.91
C ALA A 192 -8.50 -11.70 -7.57
N ALA A 193 -7.68 -11.88 -8.60
CA ALA A 193 -6.93 -10.87 -9.33
C ALA A 193 -5.99 -10.05 -8.39
N PRO A 194 -4.92 -10.68 -7.83
CA PRO A 194 -3.96 -9.98 -6.99
C PRO A 194 -3.30 -8.84 -7.76
N ASN A 195 -3.27 -7.65 -7.14
CA ASN A 195 -2.81 -6.42 -7.76
C ASN A 195 -1.80 -5.71 -6.86
N GLY A 196 -2.09 -4.53 -6.34
CA GLY A 196 -1.19 -3.79 -5.47
C GLY A 196 -0.67 -4.62 -4.29
N ILE A 197 0.59 -4.44 -3.97
CA ILE A 197 1.30 -5.16 -2.92
C ILE A 197 2.25 -4.23 -2.17
N ALA A 198 2.27 -4.31 -0.84
CA ALA A 198 3.14 -3.48 -0.02
C ALA A 198 3.59 -4.20 1.26
N LEU A 199 4.70 -3.73 1.84
CA LEU A 199 5.17 -4.16 3.15
C LEU A 199 4.83 -3.12 4.22
N SER A 200 4.57 -3.59 5.46
CA SER A 200 4.55 -2.70 6.61
C SER A 200 5.94 -2.06 6.85
N PRO A 201 6.02 -0.90 7.56
CA PRO A 201 7.31 -0.24 7.82
C PRO A 201 8.36 -1.12 8.49
N ASP A 202 7.95 -2.08 9.30
CA ASP A 202 8.83 -3.04 9.97
C ASP A 202 9.09 -4.33 9.14
N GLY A 203 8.50 -4.43 7.94
CA GLY A 203 8.63 -5.57 7.03
C GLY A 203 8.00 -6.88 7.54
N LYS A 204 7.16 -6.82 8.57
CA LYS A 204 6.56 -8.03 9.18
C LYS A 204 5.18 -8.36 8.65
N ARG A 205 4.58 -7.49 7.86
CA ARG A 205 3.28 -7.72 7.21
C ARG A 205 3.36 -7.46 5.72
N LEU A 206 2.72 -8.31 4.96
CA LEU A 206 2.51 -8.18 3.53
C LEU A 206 1.04 -7.84 3.29
N TYR A 207 0.79 -6.70 2.68
CA TYR A 207 -0.55 -6.28 2.25
C TYR A 207 -0.74 -6.61 0.78
N VAL A 208 -1.90 -7.15 0.43
CA VAL A 208 -2.25 -7.50 -0.95
C VAL A 208 -3.66 -7.01 -1.28
N ILE A 209 -3.81 -6.40 -2.44
CA ILE A 209 -5.10 -6.00 -3.00
C ILE A 209 -5.62 -7.09 -3.95
N PRO A 210 -6.70 -7.80 -3.63
CA PRO A 210 -7.44 -8.59 -4.61
C PRO A 210 -8.47 -7.69 -5.31
N SER A 211 -8.22 -7.33 -6.60
CA SER A 211 -9.03 -6.31 -7.30
C SER A 211 -10.50 -6.67 -7.53
N ARG A 212 -10.90 -7.94 -7.32
CA ARG A 212 -12.28 -8.40 -7.55
C ARG A 212 -13.08 -8.61 -6.28
N GLN A 213 -12.63 -8.06 -5.16
CA GLN A 213 -13.35 -8.07 -3.88
C GLN A 213 -13.10 -6.77 -3.13
N ALA A 214 -14.01 -6.43 -2.21
CA ALA A 214 -13.89 -5.21 -1.40
C ALA A 214 -12.90 -5.34 -0.24
N ASP A 215 -12.63 -6.57 0.21
CA ASP A 215 -11.76 -6.85 1.35
C ASP A 215 -10.29 -6.92 0.91
N MET A 216 -9.48 -6.07 1.52
CA MET A 216 -8.02 -6.06 1.33
C MET A 216 -7.37 -7.01 2.33
N LEU A 217 -6.34 -7.72 1.91
CA LEU A 217 -5.73 -8.79 2.68
C LEU A 217 -4.41 -8.37 3.32
N VAL A 218 -4.12 -8.96 4.47
CA VAL A 218 -2.82 -8.90 5.15
C VAL A 218 -2.35 -10.30 5.53
N TYR A 219 -1.05 -10.50 5.45
CA TYR A 219 -0.36 -11.73 5.82
C TYR A 219 0.77 -11.39 6.79
N GLU A 220 0.89 -12.09 7.92
CA GLU A 220 2.06 -11.98 8.79
C GLU A 220 3.26 -12.67 8.13
N ILE A 221 4.42 -12.00 8.14
CA ILE A 221 5.69 -12.52 7.60
C ILE A 221 6.52 -13.08 8.74
N SER A 222 6.71 -14.40 8.79
CA SER A 222 7.55 -15.07 9.78
C SER A 222 9.03 -15.08 9.39
N ALA A 223 9.33 -15.06 8.09
CA ALA A 223 10.66 -14.91 7.48
C ALA A 223 10.48 -14.50 6.02
N PRO A 224 11.52 -13.96 5.34
CA PRO A 224 11.46 -13.64 3.91
C PRO A 224 10.89 -14.79 3.08
N GLY A 225 9.82 -14.52 2.33
CA GLY A 225 9.10 -15.53 1.54
C GLY A 225 8.31 -16.58 2.35
N LYS A 226 8.07 -16.36 3.65
CA LYS A 226 7.22 -17.21 4.49
C LYS A 226 6.12 -16.39 5.13
N ILE A 227 4.92 -16.50 4.59
CA ILE A 227 3.72 -15.79 5.07
C ILE A 227 2.79 -16.75 5.82
N GLY A 228 1.96 -16.17 6.72
CA GLY A 228 0.88 -16.85 7.42
C GLY A 228 -0.39 -16.95 6.57
N GLU A 229 -1.49 -17.27 7.22
CA GLU A 229 -2.83 -17.25 6.62
C GLU A 229 -3.27 -15.83 6.29
N ALA A 230 -4.17 -15.69 5.30
CA ALA A 230 -4.76 -14.41 4.93
C ALA A 230 -5.74 -13.93 6.01
N GLU A 231 -5.62 -12.68 6.40
CA GLU A 231 -6.61 -11.98 7.22
C GLU A 231 -7.16 -10.77 6.47
N VAL A 232 -8.41 -10.41 6.74
CA VAL A 232 -8.98 -9.16 6.21
C VAL A 232 -8.38 -7.99 6.96
N PHE A 233 -7.61 -7.16 6.25
CA PHE A 233 -7.03 -5.95 6.82
C PHE A 233 -8.04 -4.80 6.92
N CYS A 234 -8.75 -4.53 5.83
CA CYS A 234 -9.80 -3.52 5.76
C CYS A 234 -10.77 -3.83 4.60
N THR A 235 -11.95 -3.24 4.66
CA THR A 235 -12.93 -3.29 3.57
C THR A 235 -13.05 -1.91 2.92
N LEU A 236 -12.83 -1.82 1.61
CA LEU A 236 -12.96 -0.57 0.86
C LEU A 236 -14.39 -0.07 0.87
N LYS A 237 -14.57 1.23 1.11
CA LYS A 237 -15.85 1.90 0.85
C LYS A 237 -16.18 1.83 -0.62
N GLN A 238 -17.45 1.57 -0.92
CA GLN A 238 -17.95 1.32 -2.27
C GLN A 238 -18.65 2.55 -2.84
N PRO A 239 -18.59 2.77 -4.17
CA PRO A 239 -19.49 3.69 -4.85
C PRO A 239 -20.95 3.24 -4.67
N GLU A 240 -21.88 4.17 -4.80
CA GLU A 240 -23.31 3.88 -4.74
C GLU A 240 -23.70 2.80 -5.77
N GLY A 241 -24.44 1.79 -5.32
CA GLY A 241 -24.87 0.66 -6.15
C GLY A 241 -23.81 -0.40 -6.43
N GLN A 242 -22.61 -0.29 -5.89
CA GLN A 242 -21.54 -1.28 -6.01
C GLN A 242 -21.20 -1.89 -4.63
N THR A 243 -20.79 -3.15 -4.61
CA THR A 243 -20.52 -3.86 -3.35
C THR A 243 -19.22 -4.66 -3.33
N GLN A 244 -18.62 -4.91 -4.49
CA GLN A 244 -17.49 -5.82 -4.65
C GLN A 244 -16.38 -5.24 -5.55
N THR A 245 -16.25 -3.92 -5.62
CA THR A 245 -15.13 -3.31 -6.34
C THR A 245 -13.91 -3.29 -5.42
N GLY A 246 -12.84 -3.90 -5.87
CA GLY A 246 -11.55 -3.89 -5.21
C GLY A 246 -10.74 -2.62 -5.50
N GLY A 247 -9.52 -2.61 -4.97
CA GLY A 247 -8.51 -1.60 -5.26
C GLY A 247 -7.62 -2.01 -6.44
N ASP A 248 -6.64 -1.15 -6.71
CA ASP A 248 -5.62 -1.34 -7.74
C ASP A 248 -4.22 -1.27 -7.12
N GLY A 249 -3.54 -0.15 -7.12
CA GLY A 249 -2.26 0.03 -6.45
C GLY A 249 -2.34 0.60 -5.03
N MET A 250 -1.24 0.54 -4.28
CA MET A 250 -1.15 1.09 -2.91
C MET A 250 0.25 1.55 -2.55
N VAL A 251 0.31 2.43 -1.52
CA VAL A 251 1.56 2.82 -0.86
C VAL A 251 1.35 2.99 0.64
N VAL A 252 2.44 2.86 1.42
CA VAL A 252 2.44 2.98 2.88
C VAL A 252 3.20 4.24 3.30
N ASP A 253 2.72 4.96 4.32
CA ASP A 253 3.43 6.07 4.95
C ASP A 253 4.28 5.62 6.16
N VAL A 254 5.05 6.56 6.74
CA VAL A 254 5.95 6.27 7.86
C VAL A 254 5.23 5.88 9.16
N GLU A 255 3.92 6.17 9.28
CA GLU A 255 3.08 5.77 10.40
C GLU A 255 2.37 4.42 10.15
N GLY A 256 2.58 3.83 8.97
CA GLY A 256 1.98 2.57 8.54
C GLY A 256 0.55 2.72 8.04
N ASN A 257 0.09 3.94 7.71
CA ASN A 257 -1.20 4.10 7.04
C ASN A 257 -1.08 3.65 5.58
N LEU A 258 -2.11 2.97 5.08
CA LEU A 258 -2.20 2.51 3.70
C LEU A 258 -3.05 3.46 2.87
N TYR A 259 -2.51 3.85 1.71
CA TYR A 259 -3.17 4.66 0.68
C TYR A 259 -3.51 3.73 -0.47
N ILE A 260 -4.78 3.37 -0.62
CA ILE A 260 -5.27 2.33 -1.54
C ILE A 260 -6.13 2.98 -2.62
N THR A 261 -5.75 2.82 -3.88
CA THR A 261 -6.55 3.31 -5.02
C THR A 261 -7.83 2.49 -5.17
N SER A 262 -8.91 3.15 -5.53
CA SER A 262 -10.23 2.55 -5.68
C SER A 262 -11.12 3.34 -6.63
N ASN A 263 -12.32 2.85 -6.92
CA ASN A 263 -13.31 3.57 -7.72
C ASN A 263 -13.79 4.90 -7.11
N LEU A 264 -13.58 5.13 -5.80
CA LEU A 264 -13.92 6.39 -5.13
C LEU A 264 -12.79 7.42 -5.16
N GLY A 265 -11.55 6.98 -5.40
CA GLY A 265 -10.33 7.73 -5.21
C GLY A 265 -9.31 6.94 -4.40
N VAL A 266 -8.33 7.59 -3.79
CA VAL A 266 -7.34 6.96 -2.91
C VAL A 266 -7.92 6.94 -1.49
N GLN A 267 -8.32 5.78 -1.00
CA GLN A 267 -8.80 5.59 0.37
C GLN A 267 -7.63 5.39 1.32
N ILE A 268 -7.69 6.02 2.48
CA ILE A 268 -6.63 5.96 3.49
C ILE A 268 -7.12 5.15 4.68
N PHE A 269 -6.33 4.19 5.11
CA PHE A 269 -6.59 3.36 6.29
C PHE A 269 -5.41 3.42 7.25
N SER A 270 -5.68 3.41 8.56
CA SER A 270 -4.63 3.32 9.57
C SER A 270 -3.91 1.97 9.51
N SER A 271 -2.75 1.85 10.18
CA SER A 271 -2.04 0.57 10.35
C SER A 271 -2.86 -0.55 11.03
N LYS A 272 -4.08 -0.22 11.49
CA LYS A 272 -5.05 -1.17 12.07
C LYS A 272 -6.25 -1.45 11.15
N GLY A 273 -6.25 -0.93 9.92
CA GLY A 273 -7.34 -1.10 8.96
C GLY A 273 -8.54 -0.17 9.17
N GLU A 274 -8.41 0.86 10.00
CA GLU A 274 -9.49 1.83 10.25
C GLU A 274 -9.45 2.94 9.20
N TYR A 275 -10.60 3.28 8.63
CA TYR A 275 -10.71 4.33 7.61
C TYR A 275 -10.31 5.71 8.14
N ARG A 276 -9.39 6.38 7.43
CA ARG A 276 -8.79 7.66 7.82
C ARG A 276 -8.97 8.79 6.81
N GLY A 277 -9.38 8.52 5.57
CA GLY A 277 -9.54 9.59 4.58
C GLY A 277 -9.78 9.14 3.15
N LEU A 278 -10.00 10.15 2.29
CA LEU A 278 -10.19 9.94 0.85
C LEU A 278 -9.57 11.11 0.07
N VAL A 279 -8.65 10.78 -0.84
CA VAL A 279 -8.12 11.72 -1.83
C VAL A 279 -8.81 11.47 -3.16
N LYS A 280 -9.51 12.46 -3.70
CA LYS A 280 -10.18 12.38 -5.00
C LYS A 280 -9.28 12.96 -6.08
N SER A 281 -8.85 12.16 -7.05
CA SER A 281 -8.22 12.60 -8.29
C SER A 281 -9.27 12.97 -9.34
N GLY A 282 -8.86 13.68 -10.39
CA GLY A 282 -9.77 14.06 -11.48
C GLY A 282 -10.25 12.88 -12.32
N GLN A 283 -9.50 11.78 -12.32
CA GLN A 283 -9.83 10.50 -12.95
C GLN A 283 -9.68 9.37 -11.93
N GLN A 284 -10.21 8.16 -12.24
CA GLN A 284 -10.06 7.00 -11.38
C GLN A 284 -8.57 6.64 -11.21
N PRO A 285 -8.03 6.64 -9.99
CA PRO A 285 -6.64 6.30 -9.76
C PRO A 285 -6.39 4.80 -10.00
N ALA A 286 -5.24 4.50 -10.59
CA ALA A 286 -4.72 3.15 -10.74
C ALA A 286 -3.65 2.86 -9.69
N ASN A 287 -2.63 3.73 -9.55
CA ASN A 287 -1.56 3.50 -8.59
C ASN A 287 -1.07 4.81 -7.94
N VAL A 288 -0.28 4.70 -6.87
CA VAL A 288 0.20 5.84 -6.09
C VAL A 288 1.61 5.59 -5.56
N THR A 289 2.38 6.68 -5.40
CA THR A 289 3.66 6.67 -4.70
C THR A 289 3.92 7.99 -4.00
N PHE A 290 4.68 7.97 -2.91
CA PHE A 290 5.17 9.17 -2.29
C PHE A 290 6.47 9.64 -2.92
N GLY A 291 6.64 10.95 -3.04
CA GLY A 291 7.84 11.58 -3.52
C GLY A 291 7.96 13.04 -3.06
N GLY A 292 8.79 13.80 -3.74
CA GLY A 292 9.21 15.13 -3.29
C GLY A 292 10.35 15.04 -2.27
N GLU A 293 10.99 16.17 -2.01
CA GLU A 293 12.18 16.26 -1.17
C GLU A 293 11.93 15.73 0.26
N ASP A 294 10.73 15.96 0.79
CA ASP A 294 10.29 15.54 2.13
C ASP A 294 9.38 14.28 2.12
N LEU A 295 9.21 13.64 0.95
CA LEU A 295 8.32 12.49 0.73
C LEU A 295 6.86 12.73 1.12
N LYS A 296 6.39 13.99 1.12
CA LYS A 296 5.00 14.34 1.41
C LYS A 296 4.16 14.63 0.17
N THR A 297 4.71 14.50 -1.01
CA THR A 297 3.94 14.60 -2.26
C THR A 297 3.47 13.21 -2.66
N LEU A 298 2.15 13.00 -2.63
CA LEU A 298 1.54 11.79 -3.19
C LEU A 298 1.35 12.01 -4.70
N TYR A 299 2.05 11.23 -5.52
CA TYR A 299 1.82 11.14 -6.96
C TYR A 299 0.79 10.06 -7.24
N ILE A 300 -0.11 10.34 -8.17
CA ILE A 300 -1.25 9.47 -8.50
C ILE A 300 -1.26 9.27 -10.01
N THR A 301 -1.09 8.05 -10.47
CA THR A 301 -1.38 7.63 -11.84
C THR A 301 -2.87 7.30 -11.92
N ALA A 302 -3.60 7.94 -12.85
CA ALA A 302 -5.04 7.82 -12.92
C ALA A 302 -5.49 7.85 -14.38
N ARG A 303 -5.77 6.68 -14.94
CA ARG A 303 -6.16 6.52 -16.35
C ARG A 303 -5.16 7.22 -17.29
N THR A 304 -5.57 8.33 -17.90
CA THR A 304 -4.75 9.09 -18.87
C THR A 304 -3.97 10.24 -18.23
N GLY A 305 -4.14 10.47 -16.91
CA GLY A 305 -3.59 11.62 -16.21
C GLY A 305 -2.61 11.26 -15.08
N LEU A 306 -1.58 12.07 -14.94
CA LEU A 306 -0.67 12.08 -13.80
C LEU A 306 -1.02 13.25 -12.90
N TYR A 307 -1.29 12.96 -11.62
CA TYR A 307 -1.68 13.94 -10.61
C TYR A 307 -0.70 13.96 -9.45
N ARG A 308 -0.76 15.02 -8.64
CA ARG A 308 -0.06 15.11 -7.36
C ARG A 308 -0.89 15.85 -6.32
N VAL A 309 -0.61 15.57 -5.06
CA VAL A 309 -1.21 16.27 -3.92
C VAL A 309 -0.26 16.25 -2.73
N ARG A 310 -0.30 17.30 -1.90
CA ARG A 310 0.48 17.35 -0.66
C ARG A 310 -0.26 16.68 0.49
N MET A 311 0.43 15.77 1.19
CA MET A 311 -0.07 15.06 2.36
C MET A 311 0.61 15.54 3.64
N PRO A 312 -0.05 15.44 4.81
CA PRO A 312 0.54 15.84 6.09
C PRO A 312 1.64 14.87 6.56
N ILE A 313 1.53 13.59 6.23
CA ILE A 313 2.44 12.51 6.65
C ILE A 313 3.34 12.14 5.48
N ALA A 314 4.62 11.88 5.75
CA ALA A 314 5.57 11.46 4.74
C ALA A 314 5.40 9.98 4.38
N GLY A 315 5.60 9.65 3.12
CA GLY A 315 5.67 8.26 2.67
C GLY A 315 6.87 7.52 3.24
N LEU A 316 6.76 6.20 3.27
CA LEU A 316 7.87 5.33 3.62
C LEU A 316 8.93 5.40 2.51
N LYS A 317 10.22 5.49 2.89
CA LYS A 317 11.31 5.36 1.92
C LYS A 317 11.27 3.96 1.30
N PRO A 318 11.40 3.85 -0.03
CA PRO A 318 11.61 2.54 -0.67
C PRO A 318 12.84 1.83 -0.07
N ASN A 319 12.82 0.51 -0.02
CA ASN A 319 13.95 -0.31 0.42
C ASN A 319 15.04 -0.44 -0.66
#